data_ea4d35fc79db3f9f021d0a2087934c0b
#
_entry.id   ea4d35fc79db3f9f021d0a2087934c0b
#
_cell.length_a   1.000
_cell.length_b   1.000
_cell.length_c   1.000
_cell.angle_alpha   90.00
_cell.angle_beta   90.00
_cell.angle_gamma   90.00
#
_symmetry.space_group_name_H-M   'P 1'
#
loop_
_entity.id
_entity.type
_entity.pdbx_description
1 polymer ?
#
loop_
_entity_poly.entity_id
_entity_poly.type
_entity_poly.pdbx_seq_one_letter_code
_entity_poly.pdbx_strand_id
1 'polypeptide(L)'
;MNKKYHIDLNENYQKELARILKAKRLEQGKSLEEVSKGICSTSYLSRLENNQVKLQDPYLKMLFEKLSINYDDLKQARKQNLFLDIIKKKLLQQTMAYQETINKMIESNHYLDVEQELVLLYDNINKENFEEAILVMERLDSNNYQFSQMEKLFYMYLVTLYYYSTNQINMAYRQMKVLINDKIDEEVLYWVVFELSMCINFLIGKFNTYIKDYMRFIKDAPVVYFSNHIIRHRFKSIYLDSLDDATKAYNQMKSYYSELNMNDDKIKESYDYYLGLIYLGQNKYEEILKILGEGNLSPRIVKLLAIAIINVENNNLYYYILRRLNNFNFTKFDEIIKNLCEYATLKVNSCNNVIKLQNYLKNK
;
A
#
# COMPACT_ATOMS: atom_id res chain seq x y z
N MET A 1 -28.57 -23.18 16.37
CA MET A 1 -28.05 -23.65 15.08
C MET A 1 -26.66 -23.07 14.83
N ASN A 2 -25.65 -23.53 15.60
CA ASN A 2 -24.29 -22.99 15.56
C ASN A 2 -23.26 -24.14 15.58
N LYS A 3 -23.15 -24.91 14.48
CA LYS A 3 -22.18 -26.01 14.41
C LYS A 3 -21.31 -26.04 13.13
N LYS A 4 -21.35 -25.01 12.29
CA LYS A 4 -20.65 -25.07 10.97
C LYS A 4 -19.32 -24.29 10.88
N TYR A 5 -18.95 -23.47 11.87
CA TYR A 5 -17.77 -22.58 11.79
C TYR A 5 -16.51 -23.06 12.52
N HIS A 6 -16.59 -24.15 13.29
CA HIS A 6 -15.43 -24.67 14.05
C HIS A 6 -14.53 -25.66 13.28
N ILE A 7 -14.97 -26.14 12.13
CA ILE A 7 -14.27 -27.23 11.41
C ILE A 7 -13.14 -26.69 10.51
N ASP A 8 -13.33 -25.54 9.85
CA ASP A 8 -12.38 -25.05 8.85
C ASP A 8 -11.11 -24.41 9.45
N LEU A 9 -11.22 -23.75 10.58
CA LEU A 9 -10.05 -23.16 11.29
C LEU A 9 -9.08 -24.23 11.78
N ASN A 10 -9.58 -25.40 12.15
CA ASN A 10 -8.75 -26.50 12.65
C ASN A 10 -8.04 -27.27 11.53
N GLU A 11 -8.61 -27.40 10.35
CA GLU A 11 -7.99 -28.08 9.19
C GLU A 11 -6.85 -27.28 8.56
N ASN A 12 -7.02 -25.98 8.38
CA ASN A 12 -5.98 -25.10 7.84
C ASN A 12 -4.78 -24.99 8.78
N TYR A 13 -5.03 -24.95 10.09
CA TYR A 13 -3.99 -24.97 11.11
C TYR A 13 -3.14 -26.26 11.06
N GLN A 14 -3.79 -27.39 10.91
CA GLN A 14 -3.11 -28.69 10.82
C GLN A 14 -2.20 -28.76 9.57
N LYS A 15 -2.69 -28.26 8.44
CA LYS A 15 -1.94 -28.23 7.18
C LYS A 15 -0.68 -27.35 7.28
N GLU A 16 -0.79 -26.21 7.94
CA GLU A 16 0.34 -25.30 8.12
C GLU A 16 1.39 -25.87 9.09
N LEU A 17 0.99 -26.43 10.22
CA LEU A 17 1.91 -27.07 11.14
C LEU A 17 2.67 -28.23 10.47
N ALA A 18 1.99 -29.01 9.63
CA ALA A 18 2.62 -30.07 8.84
C ALA A 18 3.66 -29.51 7.86
N ARG A 19 3.38 -28.38 7.23
CA ARG A 19 4.29 -27.68 6.32
C ARG A 19 5.52 -27.14 7.06
N ILE A 20 5.33 -26.46 8.21
CA ILE A 20 6.43 -25.95 9.03
C ILE A 20 7.34 -27.09 9.47
N LEU A 21 6.76 -28.20 9.90
CA LEU A 21 7.49 -29.40 10.31
C LEU A 21 8.37 -29.93 9.18
N LYS A 22 7.79 -30.09 7.97
CA LYS A 22 8.50 -30.57 6.77
C LYS A 22 9.63 -29.60 6.37
N ALA A 23 9.34 -28.32 6.30
CA ALA A 23 10.31 -27.29 5.94
C ALA A 23 11.50 -27.31 6.89
N LYS A 24 11.25 -27.32 8.21
CA LYS A 24 12.32 -27.32 9.23
C LYS A 24 13.15 -28.58 9.22
N ARG A 25 12.52 -29.74 8.99
CA ARG A 25 13.25 -31.00 8.81
C ARG A 25 14.21 -30.92 7.63
N LEU A 26 13.74 -30.44 6.49
CA LEU A 26 14.54 -30.31 5.26
C LEU A 26 15.70 -29.33 5.43
N GLU A 27 15.44 -28.20 6.08
CA GLU A 27 16.48 -27.19 6.40
C GLU A 27 17.62 -27.78 7.23
N GLN A 28 17.25 -28.60 8.24
CA GLN A 28 18.23 -29.26 9.10
C GLN A 28 18.88 -30.48 8.44
N GLY A 29 18.55 -30.78 7.18
CA GLY A 29 19.05 -31.95 6.45
C GLY A 29 18.65 -33.29 7.07
N LYS A 30 17.61 -33.31 7.95
CA LYS A 30 17.21 -34.53 8.67
C LYS A 30 16.31 -35.40 7.81
N SER A 31 16.54 -36.72 7.89
CA SER A 31 15.67 -37.74 7.27
C SER A 31 14.36 -37.90 8.05
N LEU A 32 13.35 -38.47 7.40
CA LEU A 32 12.09 -38.84 8.07
C LEU A 32 12.33 -39.79 9.24
N GLU A 33 13.31 -40.71 9.11
CA GLU A 33 13.66 -41.68 10.13
C GLU A 33 14.24 -41.00 11.38
N GLU A 34 15.15 -40.04 11.18
CA GLU A 34 15.78 -39.33 12.30
C GLU A 34 14.76 -38.50 13.11
N VAL A 35 13.79 -37.85 12.42
CA VAL A 35 12.79 -37.05 13.10
C VAL A 35 11.71 -37.91 13.76
N SER A 36 11.27 -38.97 13.13
CA SER A 36 10.19 -39.84 13.65
C SER A 36 10.67 -40.77 14.78
N LYS A 37 11.98 -41.06 14.89
CA LYS A 37 12.56 -42.01 15.84
C LYS A 37 12.16 -41.70 17.28
N GLY A 38 11.49 -42.69 17.91
CA GLY A 38 11.01 -42.57 19.29
C GLY A 38 9.69 -41.81 19.47
N ILE A 39 9.08 -41.32 18.37
CA ILE A 39 7.82 -40.54 18.41
C ILE A 39 6.71 -41.22 17.63
N CYS A 40 6.96 -41.53 16.34
CA CYS A 40 5.98 -42.15 15.45
C CYS A 40 6.69 -42.97 14.35
N SER A 41 5.91 -43.62 13.46
CA SER A 41 6.50 -44.28 12.29
C SER A 41 6.91 -43.27 11.21
N THR A 42 7.94 -43.60 10.43
CA THR A 42 8.36 -42.76 9.27
C THR A 42 7.22 -42.57 8.26
N SER A 43 6.39 -43.62 8.06
CA SER A 43 5.21 -43.57 7.21
C SER A 43 4.15 -42.57 7.74
N TYR A 44 3.96 -42.52 9.07
CA TYR A 44 3.05 -41.57 9.69
C TYR A 44 3.57 -40.14 9.51
N LEU A 45 4.85 -39.87 9.78
CA LEU A 45 5.45 -38.56 9.60
C LEU A 45 5.37 -38.11 8.15
N SER A 46 5.68 -38.99 7.17
CA SER A 46 5.54 -38.67 5.74
C SER A 46 4.12 -38.28 5.35
N ARG A 47 3.13 -39.05 5.82
CA ARG A 47 1.70 -38.73 5.56
C ARG A 47 1.27 -37.47 6.25
N LEU A 48 1.80 -37.18 7.43
CA LEU A 48 1.55 -35.97 8.19
C LEU A 48 2.10 -34.74 7.45
N GLU A 49 3.36 -34.75 7.01
CA GLU A 49 3.98 -33.72 6.21
C GLU A 49 3.26 -33.44 4.86
N ASN A 50 2.55 -34.42 4.33
CA ASN A 50 1.76 -34.32 3.11
C ASN A 50 0.26 -34.09 3.35
N ASN A 51 -0.12 -33.74 4.59
CA ASN A 51 -1.53 -33.47 4.99
C ASN A 51 -2.51 -34.63 4.76
N GLN A 52 -2.04 -35.88 4.79
CA GLN A 52 -2.83 -37.08 4.55
C GLN A 52 -3.39 -37.72 5.82
N VAL A 53 -3.01 -37.20 6.98
CA VAL A 53 -3.48 -37.71 8.30
C VAL A 53 -3.75 -36.54 9.21
N LYS A 54 -4.72 -36.69 10.12
CA LYS A 54 -5.00 -35.69 11.15
C LYS A 54 -3.88 -35.66 12.18
N LEU A 55 -3.45 -34.46 12.53
CA LEU A 55 -2.47 -34.20 13.56
C LEU A 55 -3.02 -34.52 14.94
N GLN A 56 -2.25 -35.24 15.73
CA GLN A 56 -2.52 -35.48 17.15
C GLN A 56 -1.54 -34.64 17.98
N ASP A 57 -2.06 -33.76 18.82
CA ASP A 57 -1.30 -32.81 19.65
C ASP A 57 -0.04 -33.39 20.37
N PRO A 58 -0.09 -34.58 20.97
CA PRO A 58 1.09 -35.12 21.66
C PRO A 58 2.26 -35.39 20.73
N TYR A 59 2.01 -36.00 19.57
CA TYR A 59 3.08 -36.29 18.60
C TYR A 59 3.62 -35.02 17.96
N LEU A 60 2.77 -34.04 17.73
CA LEU A 60 3.14 -32.79 17.13
C LEU A 60 4.11 -32.02 18.00
N LYS A 61 3.82 -31.87 19.28
CA LYS A 61 4.70 -31.21 20.24
C LYS A 61 6.08 -31.86 20.28
N MET A 62 6.14 -33.21 20.36
CA MET A 62 7.41 -33.94 20.39
C MET A 62 8.21 -33.80 19.08
N LEU A 63 7.53 -33.77 17.93
CA LEU A 63 8.18 -33.59 16.62
C LEU A 63 8.78 -32.18 16.48
N PHE A 64 8.06 -31.15 16.91
CA PHE A 64 8.54 -29.78 16.92
C PHE A 64 9.71 -29.58 17.88
N GLU A 65 9.64 -30.12 19.11
CA GLU A 65 10.74 -30.09 20.08
C GLU A 65 12.00 -30.75 19.51
N LYS A 66 11.86 -31.88 18.79
CA LYS A 66 12.99 -32.57 18.15
C LYS A 66 13.65 -31.78 17.02
N LEU A 67 12.91 -30.84 16.43
CA LEU A 67 13.41 -29.87 15.45
C LEU A 67 13.81 -28.53 16.09
N SER A 68 13.86 -28.45 17.43
CA SER A 68 14.19 -27.23 18.20
C SER A 68 13.23 -26.07 17.94
N ILE A 69 11.95 -26.39 17.72
CA ILE A 69 10.88 -25.42 17.56
C ILE A 69 10.00 -25.45 18.82
N ASN A 70 9.76 -24.30 19.42
CA ASN A 70 8.83 -24.20 20.53
C ASN A 70 7.37 -24.22 20.00
N TYR A 71 6.68 -25.33 20.22
CA TYR A 71 5.29 -25.51 19.77
C TYR A 71 4.32 -24.53 20.43
N ASP A 72 4.55 -24.17 21.69
CA ASP A 72 3.70 -23.27 22.43
C ASP A 72 3.82 -21.84 21.90
N ASP A 73 5.00 -21.42 21.42
CA ASP A 73 5.21 -20.13 20.77
C ASP A 73 4.45 -20.04 19.44
N LEU A 74 4.47 -21.13 18.64
CA LEU A 74 3.66 -21.21 17.41
C LEU A 74 2.15 -21.09 17.70
N LYS A 75 1.69 -21.69 18.81
CA LYS A 75 0.30 -21.64 19.23
C LYS A 75 -0.11 -20.24 19.75
N GLN A 76 0.80 -19.50 20.39
CA GLN A 76 0.58 -18.15 20.87
C GLN A 76 0.65 -17.10 19.75
N ALA A 77 1.60 -17.22 18.84
CA ALA A 77 1.75 -16.32 17.69
C ALA A 77 0.46 -16.27 16.84
N ARG A 78 -0.27 -17.38 16.77
CA ARG A 78 -1.49 -17.50 15.97
C ARG A 78 -2.78 -17.00 16.61
N LYS A 79 -2.79 -16.66 17.87
CA LYS A 79 -3.95 -15.98 18.50
C LYS A 79 -4.09 -14.53 18.07
N GLN A 80 -3.08 -13.96 17.43
CA GLN A 80 -3.07 -12.61 16.89
C GLN A 80 -2.91 -12.71 15.37
N ASN A 81 -3.92 -12.30 14.62
CA ASN A 81 -3.76 -12.10 13.16
C ASN A 81 -2.73 -11.00 12.95
N LEU A 82 -1.48 -11.37 12.68
CA LEU A 82 -0.34 -10.46 12.62
C LEU A 82 -0.56 -9.37 11.56
N PHE A 83 -1.08 -9.72 10.39
CA PHE A 83 -1.34 -8.73 9.34
C PHE A 83 -2.44 -7.72 9.72
N LEU A 84 -3.45 -8.13 10.50
CA LEU A 84 -4.48 -7.20 11.01
C LEU A 84 -3.91 -6.24 12.05
N ASP A 85 -3.03 -6.73 12.94
CA ASP A 85 -2.32 -5.91 13.90
C ASP A 85 -1.44 -4.86 13.19
N ILE A 86 -0.71 -5.29 12.17
CA ILE A 86 0.13 -4.41 11.34
C ILE A 86 -0.72 -3.36 10.61
N ILE A 87 -1.84 -3.74 9.99
CA ILE A 87 -2.75 -2.79 9.35
C ILE A 87 -3.27 -1.77 10.38
N LYS A 88 -3.74 -2.23 11.53
CA LYS A 88 -4.24 -1.34 12.60
C LYS A 88 -3.19 -0.36 13.08
N LYS A 89 -1.96 -0.82 13.35
CA LYS A 89 -0.84 0.05 13.73
C LYS A 89 -0.54 1.09 12.66
N LYS A 90 -0.59 0.71 11.38
CA LYS A 90 -0.39 1.64 10.26
C LYS A 90 -1.50 2.70 10.19
N LEU A 91 -2.76 2.29 10.30
CA LEU A 91 -3.92 3.18 10.29
C LEU A 91 -3.91 4.16 11.47
N LEU A 92 -3.51 3.69 12.66
CA LEU A 92 -3.34 4.49 13.87
C LEU A 92 -2.06 5.34 13.89
N GLN A 93 -1.25 5.29 12.83
CA GLN A 93 0.03 6.00 12.73
C GLN A 93 1.03 5.66 13.86
N GLN A 94 0.93 4.48 14.44
CA GLN A 94 1.83 3.98 15.47
C GLN A 94 3.16 3.49 14.85
N THR A 95 3.93 4.42 14.27
CA THR A 95 5.12 4.10 13.45
C THR A 95 6.16 3.28 14.21
N MET A 96 6.44 3.60 15.47
CA MET A 96 7.40 2.85 16.28
C MET A 96 6.92 1.42 16.55
N ALA A 97 5.67 1.26 17.02
CA ALA A 97 5.10 -0.06 17.29
C ALA A 97 4.95 -0.91 16.02
N TYR A 98 4.66 -0.28 14.88
CA TYR A 98 4.67 -0.91 13.57
C TYR A 98 6.06 -1.45 13.23
N GLN A 99 7.09 -0.60 13.30
CA GLN A 99 8.47 -0.98 12.96
C GLN A 99 9.04 -2.04 13.91
N GLU A 100 8.76 -1.94 15.21
CA GLU A 100 9.15 -2.97 16.20
C GLU A 100 8.54 -4.34 15.87
N THR A 101 7.29 -4.38 15.42
CA THR A 101 6.63 -5.65 15.04
C THR A 101 7.32 -6.26 13.83
N ILE A 102 7.63 -5.46 12.80
CA ILE A 102 8.37 -5.92 11.61
C ILE A 102 9.77 -6.42 12.00
N ASN A 103 10.52 -5.67 12.80
CA ASN A 103 11.88 -6.05 13.23
C ASN A 103 11.88 -7.36 14.02
N LYS A 104 11.00 -7.50 15.02
CA LYS A 104 10.85 -8.75 15.79
C LYS A 104 10.52 -9.96 14.90
N MET A 105 9.69 -9.75 13.87
CA MET A 105 9.35 -10.79 12.92
C MET A 105 10.59 -11.21 12.11
N ILE A 106 11.39 -10.26 11.63
CA ILE A 106 12.60 -10.54 10.84
C ILE A 106 13.68 -11.21 11.72
N GLU A 107 13.86 -10.74 12.98
CA GLU A 107 14.86 -11.26 13.92
C GLU A 107 14.54 -12.67 14.44
N SER A 108 13.29 -13.09 14.38
CA SER A 108 12.87 -14.38 14.92
C SER A 108 13.46 -15.60 14.20
N ASN A 109 14.26 -15.42 13.14
CA ASN A 109 15.03 -16.43 12.38
C ASN A 109 14.25 -17.73 12.06
N HIS A 110 12.94 -17.68 12.13
CA HIS A 110 12.06 -18.79 11.79
C HIS A 110 11.67 -18.65 10.30
N TYR A 111 11.41 -19.77 9.65
CA TYR A 111 10.83 -19.74 8.32
C TYR A 111 9.70 -18.74 8.28
N LEU A 112 9.79 -17.83 7.33
CA LEU A 112 8.69 -16.93 7.05
C LEU A 112 7.50 -17.81 6.67
N ASP A 113 6.51 -17.85 7.54
CA ASP A 113 5.23 -18.45 7.18
C ASP A 113 4.48 -17.52 6.22
N VAL A 114 3.36 -17.99 5.70
CA VAL A 114 2.56 -17.22 4.73
C VAL A 114 2.20 -15.84 5.28
N GLU A 115 1.84 -15.76 6.56
CA GLU A 115 1.43 -14.51 7.19
C GLU A 115 2.59 -13.53 7.27
N GLN A 116 3.78 -14.00 7.59
CA GLN A 116 5.00 -13.18 7.65
C GLN A 116 5.41 -12.66 6.27
N GLU A 117 5.36 -13.50 5.22
CA GLU A 117 5.60 -13.07 3.84
C GLU A 117 4.58 -12.02 3.39
N LEU A 118 3.30 -12.18 3.75
CA LEU A 118 2.27 -11.19 3.47
C LEU A 118 2.52 -9.85 4.19
N VAL A 119 3.00 -9.90 5.43
CA VAL A 119 3.38 -8.70 6.19
C VAL A 119 4.59 -8.01 5.57
N LEU A 120 5.61 -8.77 5.13
CA LEU A 120 6.75 -8.21 4.40
C LEU A 120 6.34 -7.58 3.06
N LEU A 121 5.44 -8.21 2.34
CA LEU A 121 4.89 -7.64 1.11
C LEU A 121 4.20 -6.30 1.38
N TYR A 122 3.36 -6.23 2.43
CA TYR A 122 2.71 -5.00 2.85
C TYR A 122 3.70 -3.91 3.23
N ASP A 123 4.74 -4.24 4.01
CA ASP A 123 5.79 -3.31 4.42
C ASP A 123 6.58 -2.77 3.23
N ASN A 124 7.00 -3.64 2.30
CA ASN A 124 7.72 -3.24 1.09
C ASN A 124 6.89 -2.31 0.20
N ILE A 125 5.59 -2.60 -0.01
CA ILE A 125 4.70 -1.72 -0.77
C ILE A 125 4.57 -0.35 -0.09
N ASN A 126 4.42 -0.31 1.24
CA ASN A 126 4.29 0.93 1.99
C ASN A 126 5.58 1.78 2.05
N LYS A 127 6.74 1.15 1.88
CA LYS A 127 8.06 1.80 1.79
C LYS A 127 8.48 2.11 0.36
N GLU A 128 7.61 1.79 -0.62
CA GLU A 128 7.88 1.93 -2.06
C GLU A 128 9.09 1.10 -2.55
N ASN A 129 9.44 0.04 -1.80
CA ASN A 129 10.45 -0.95 -2.19
C ASN A 129 9.84 -1.97 -3.16
N PHE A 130 9.43 -1.50 -4.33
CA PHE A 130 8.64 -2.30 -5.27
C PHE A 130 9.40 -3.48 -5.88
N GLU A 131 10.71 -3.42 -5.96
CA GLU A 131 11.55 -4.55 -6.42
C GLU A 131 11.51 -5.70 -5.44
N GLU A 132 11.69 -5.41 -4.14
CA GLU A 132 11.56 -6.41 -3.10
C GLU A 132 10.12 -6.94 -2.98
N ALA A 133 9.12 -6.07 -3.19
CA ALA A 133 7.72 -6.51 -3.21
C ALA A 133 7.46 -7.55 -4.31
N ILE A 134 8.05 -7.40 -5.52
CA ILE A 134 7.96 -8.40 -6.60
C ILE A 134 8.57 -9.73 -6.17
N LEU A 135 9.77 -9.71 -5.59
CA LEU A 135 10.44 -10.92 -5.12
C LEU A 135 9.63 -11.67 -4.06
N VAL A 136 8.96 -10.93 -3.17
CA VAL A 136 8.04 -11.54 -2.19
C VAL A 136 6.82 -12.17 -2.88
N MET A 137 6.22 -11.49 -3.86
CA MET A 137 5.09 -12.05 -4.63
C MET A 137 5.50 -13.32 -5.39
N GLU A 138 6.68 -13.33 -6.04
CA GLU A 138 7.19 -14.50 -6.72
C GLU A 138 7.41 -15.70 -5.76
N ARG A 139 7.90 -15.44 -4.53
CA ARG A 139 8.02 -16.48 -3.51
C ARG A 139 6.65 -17.00 -3.07
N LEU A 140 5.67 -16.11 -2.87
CA LEU A 140 4.30 -16.49 -2.50
C LEU A 140 3.63 -17.32 -3.60
N ASP A 141 3.87 -17.02 -4.88
CA ASP A 141 3.28 -17.73 -6.01
C ASP A 141 3.99 -19.07 -6.27
N SER A 142 5.33 -19.15 -6.09
CA SER A 142 6.12 -20.35 -6.40
C SER A 142 6.06 -21.47 -5.34
N ASN A 143 5.85 -21.11 -4.07
CA ASN A 143 5.97 -22.04 -2.96
C ASN A 143 4.73 -22.91 -2.70
N ASN A 144 3.72 -22.93 -3.59
CA ASN A 144 2.47 -23.68 -3.43
C ASN A 144 1.83 -23.52 -2.04
N TYR A 145 1.87 -22.30 -1.50
CA TYR A 145 1.27 -22.00 -0.21
C TYR A 145 -0.25 -22.26 -0.24
N GLN A 146 -0.74 -23.00 0.73
CA GLN A 146 -2.17 -23.12 0.94
C GLN A 146 -2.64 -21.93 1.82
N PHE A 147 -3.06 -20.87 1.17
CA PHE A 147 -3.65 -19.72 1.88
C PHE A 147 -4.94 -20.14 2.59
N SER A 148 -5.12 -19.69 3.81
CA SER A 148 -6.45 -19.56 4.41
C SER A 148 -7.29 -18.56 3.61
N GLN A 149 -8.62 -18.57 3.79
CA GLN A 149 -9.47 -17.61 3.10
C GLN A 149 -9.05 -16.15 3.40
N MET A 150 -8.69 -15.84 4.65
CA MET A 150 -8.25 -14.51 5.07
C MET A 150 -6.90 -14.12 4.46
N GLU A 151 -5.92 -15.01 4.46
CA GLU A 151 -4.62 -14.78 3.83
C GLU A 151 -4.77 -14.57 2.32
N LYS A 152 -5.63 -15.33 1.66
CA LYS A 152 -5.94 -15.15 0.24
C LYS A 152 -6.54 -13.76 -0.03
N LEU A 153 -7.51 -13.32 0.76
CA LEU A 153 -8.13 -12.00 0.63
C LEU A 153 -7.09 -10.89 0.87
N PHE A 154 -6.25 -11.06 1.88
CA PHE A 154 -5.19 -10.11 2.16
C PHE A 154 -4.14 -10.07 1.04
N TYR A 155 -3.72 -11.22 0.51
CA TYR A 155 -2.82 -11.28 -0.64
C TYR A 155 -3.42 -10.57 -1.87
N MET A 156 -4.69 -10.82 -2.19
CA MET A 156 -5.38 -10.14 -3.30
C MET A 156 -5.45 -8.63 -3.07
N TYR A 157 -5.68 -8.18 -1.83
CA TYR A 157 -5.60 -6.77 -1.46
C TYR A 157 -4.19 -6.21 -1.71
N LEU A 158 -3.13 -6.91 -1.29
CA LEU A 158 -1.74 -6.48 -1.48
C LEU A 158 -1.34 -6.39 -2.95
N VAL A 159 -1.73 -7.35 -3.77
CA VAL A 159 -1.50 -7.31 -5.22
C VAL A 159 -2.23 -6.10 -5.85
N THR A 160 -3.46 -5.83 -5.40
CA THR A 160 -4.22 -4.65 -5.86
C THR A 160 -3.54 -3.36 -5.41
N LEU A 161 -3.08 -3.30 -4.16
CA LEU A 161 -2.36 -2.15 -3.59
C LEU A 161 -1.02 -1.91 -4.32
N TYR A 162 -0.30 -2.97 -4.65
CA TYR A 162 0.92 -2.90 -5.46
C TYR A 162 0.65 -2.25 -6.82
N TYR A 163 -0.34 -2.73 -7.58
CA TYR A 163 -0.69 -2.14 -8.87
C TYR A 163 -1.16 -0.70 -8.74
N TYR A 164 -1.90 -0.38 -7.69
CA TYR A 164 -2.31 1.00 -7.40
C TYR A 164 -1.10 1.90 -7.11
N SER A 165 -0.18 1.47 -6.25
CA SER A 165 1.01 2.22 -5.83
C SER A 165 2.03 2.40 -6.97
N THR A 166 2.09 1.46 -7.91
CA THR A 166 2.94 1.53 -9.11
C THR A 166 2.25 2.21 -10.30
N ASN A 167 1.11 2.89 -10.06
CA ASN A 167 0.31 3.60 -11.08
C ASN A 167 -0.20 2.72 -12.23
N GLN A 168 -0.29 1.41 -12.03
CA GLN A 168 -0.86 0.45 -12.97
C GLN A 168 -2.38 0.33 -12.77
N ILE A 169 -3.10 1.45 -12.90
CA ILE A 169 -4.49 1.61 -12.44
C ILE A 169 -5.46 0.63 -13.11
N ASN A 170 -5.25 0.29 -14.39
CA ASN A 170 -6.08 -0.69 -15.08
C ASN A 170 -5.94 -2.10 -14.50
N MET A 171 -4.73 -2.49 -14.07
CA MET A 171 -4.47 -3.77 -13.41
C MET A 171 -5.08 -3.77 -12.01
N ALA A 172 -4.86 -2.69 -11.24
CA ALA A 172 -5.48 -2.50 -9.93
C ALA A 172 -7.01 -2.63 -10.01
N TYR A 173 -7.65 -2.02 -11.01
CA TYR A 173 -9.10 -2.09 -11.21
C TYR A 173 -9.59 -3.50 -11.54
N ARG A 174 -8.85 -4.26 -12.37
CA ARG A 174 -9.19 -5.66 -12.69
C ARG A 174 -9.12 -6.55 -11.44
N GLN A 175 -8.05 -6.43 -10.65
CA GLN A 175 -7.88 -7.18 -9.42
C GLN A 175 -8.93 -6.81 -8.37
N MET A 176 -9.21 -5.52 -8.22
CA MET A 176 -10.24 -5.04 -7.30
C MET A 176 -11.62 -5.63 -7.61
N LYS A 177 -12.00 -5.77 -8.89
CA LYS A 177 -13.27 -6.41 -9.26
C LYS A 177 -13.39 -7.86 -8.80
N VAL A 178 -12.28 -8.59 -8.75
CA VAL A 178 -12.27 -9.95 -8.22
C VAL A 178 -12.42 -9.91 -6.71
N LEU A 179 -11.63 -9.07 -6.04
CA LEU A 179 -11.59 -8.97 -4.58
C LEU A 179 -12.93 -8.56 -3.94
N ILE A 180 -13.64 -7.59 -4.51
CA ILE A 180 -14.92 -7.11 -3.95
C ILE A 180 -16.09 -8.10 -4.11
N ASN A 181 -15.93 -9.14 -4.95
CA ASN A 181 -16.93 -10.19 -5.06
C ASN A 181 -16.81 -11.24 -3.95
N ASP A 182 -15.68 -11.29 -3.25
CA ASP A 182 -15.48 -12.17 -2.13
C ASP A 182 -16.05 -11.55 -0.84
N LYS A 183 -16.55 -12.43 0.05
CA LYS A 183 -17.05 -11.99 1.35
C LYS A 183 -15.89 -11.72 2.31
N ILE A 184 -15.78 -10.49 2.78
CA ILE A 184 -14.79 -10.06 3.77
C ILE A 184 -15.51 -9.88 5.11
N ASP A 185 -15.31 -10.81 6.05
CA ASP A 185 -15.96 -10.79 7.35
C ASP A 185 -15.20 -9.96 8.40
N GLU A 186 -13.92 -9.68 8.17
CA GLU A 186 -13.09 -8.88 9.07
C GLU A 186 -13.26 -7.39 8.77
N GLU A 187 -13.69 -6.62 9.76
CA GLU A 187 -14.13 -5.23 9.59
C GLU A 187 -13.02 -4.31 9.08
N VAL A 188 -11.82 -4.39 9.66
CA VAL A 188 -10.71 -3.48 9.26
C VAL A 188 -10.24 -3.80 7.84
N LEU A 189 -10.12 -5.10 7.49
CA LEU A 189 -9.76 -5.51 6.14
C LEU A 189 -10.84 -5.09 5.13
N TYR A 190 -12.11 -5.24 5.48
CA TYR A 190 -13.20 -4.75 4.63
C TYR A 190 -13.05 -3.26 4.31
N TRP A 191 -12.81 -2.43 5.31
CA TRP A 191 -12.73 -0.99 5.11
C TRP A 191 -11.46 -0.52 4.37
N VAL A 192 -10.30 -1.19 4.54
CA VAL A 192 -9.11 -0.86 3.73
C VAL A 192 -9.29 -1.26 2.26
N VAL A 193 -9.96 -2.40 2.00
CA VAL A 193 -10.32 -2.82 0.63
C VAL A 193 -11.32 -1.85 0.02
N PHE A 194 -12.34 -1.46 0.79
CA PHE A 194 -13.36 -0.51 0.36
C PHE A 194 -12.74 0.86 0.02
N GLU A 195 -11.86 1.37 0.86
CA GLU A 195 -11.15 2.63 0.63
C GLU A 195 -10.25 2.57 -0.61
N LEU A 196 -9.52 1.48 -0.80
CA LEU A 196 -8.72 1.28 -2.02
C LEU A 196 -9.59 1.24 -3.28
N SER A 197 -10.76 0.58 -3.21
CA SER A 197 -11.75 0.59 -4.29
C SER A 197 -12.23 2.00 -4.65
N MET A 198 -12.51 2.83 -3.63
CA MET A 198 -12.86 4.23 -3.83
C MET A 198 -11.74 5.01 -4.53
N CYS A 199 -10.50 4.82 -4.08
CA CYS A 199 -9.34 5.47 -4.69
C CYS A 199 -9.18 5.08 -6.17
N ILE A 200 -9.32 3.80 -6.49
CA ILE A 200 -9.25 3.30 -7.87
C ILE A 200 -10.42 3.86 -8.72
N ASN A 201 -11.66 3.84 -8.21
CA ASN A 201 -12.83 4.40 -8.89
C ASN A 201 -12.65 5.89 -9.21
N PHE A 202 -12.06 6.66 -8.29
CA PHE A 202 -11.72 8.06 -8.52
C PHE A 202 -10.73 8.22 -9.70
N LEU A 203 -9.63 7.43 -9.70
CA LEU A 203 -8.58 7.54 -10.73
C LEU A 203 -9.02 7.12 -12.13
N ILE A 204 -9.98 6.19 -12.25
CA ILE A 204 -10.54 5.78 -13.54
C ILE A 204 -11.74 6.63 -13.97
N GLY A 205 -12.04 7.73 -13.26
CA GLY A 205 -13.12 8.67 -13.60
C GLY A 205 -14.54 8.22 -13.26
N LYS A 206 -14.72 7.18 -12.42
CA LYS A 206 -16.03 6.74 -11.94
C LYS A 206 -16.52 7.59 -10.77
N PHE A 207 -16.65 8.89 -10.99
CA PHE A 207 -16.93 9.86 -9.94
C PHE A 207 -18.25 9.64 -9.22
N ASN A 208 -19.31 9.27 -9.94
CA ASN A 208 -20.62 8.98 -9.33
C ASN A 208 -20.54 7.78 -8.36
N THR A 209 -19.80 6.73 -8.73
CA THR A 209 -19.57 5.58 -7.85
C THR A 209 -18.74 6.01 -6.64
N TYR A 210 -17.65 6.76 -6.88
CA TYR A 210 -16.81 7.29 -5.82
C TYR A 210 -17.59 8.13 -4.80
N ILE A 211 -18.44 9.07 -5.23
CA ILE A 211 -19.24 9.92 -4.33
C ILE A 211 -20.22 9.09 -3.51
N LYS A 212 -20.90 8.12 -4.12
CA LYS A 212 -21.80 7.21 -3.39
C LYS A 212 -21.06 6.41 -2.33
N ASP A 213 -19.91 5.85 -2.69
CA ASP A 213 -19.07 5.06 -1.78
C ASP A 213 -18.47 5.94 -0.68
N TYR A 214 -18.07 7.17 -1.00
CA TYR A 214 -17.59 8.15 -0.03
C TYR A 214 -18.66 8.49 1.02
N MET A 215 -19.91 8.72 0.63
CA MET A 215 -21.01 8.97 1.58
C MET A 215 -21.23 7.80 2.52
N ARG A 216 -21.08 6.57 2.05
CA ARG A 216 -21.11 5.38 2.89
C ARG A 216 -19.88 5.31 3.81
N PHE A 217 -18.70 5.58 3.28
CA PHE A 217 -17.44 5.53 4.03
C PHE A 217 -17.43 6.48 5.23
N ILE A 218 -17.87 7.74 5.05
CA ILE A 218 -17.94 8.72 6.17
C ILE A 218 -18.98 8.37 7.21
N LYS A 219 -20.03 7.62 6.84
CA LYS A 219 -21.09 7.22 7.74
C LYS A 219 -20.74 5.98 8.56
N ASP A 220 -20.16 4.99 7.92
CA ASP A 220 -20.11 3.63 8.45
C ASP A 220 -18.68 3.16 8.81
N ALA A 221 -17.61 3.78 8.26
CA ALA A 221 -16.26 3.36 8.56
C ALA A 221 -15.83 3.71 10.00
N PRO A 222 -15.06 2.83 10.68
CA PRO A 222 -14.61 3.09 12.05
C PRO A 222 -13.68 4.31 12.12
N VAL A 223 -14.17 5.43 12.63
CA VAL A 223 -13.46 6.72 12.69
C VAL A 223 -12.10 6.59 13.39
N VAL A 224 -11.99 5.73 14.40
CA VAL A 224 -10.76 5.50 15.15
C VAL A 224 -9.59 5.08 14.23
N TYR A 225 -9.86 4.35 13.15
CA TYR A 225 -8.85 3.91 12.18
C TYR A 225 -8.76 4.81 10.95
N PHE A 226 -9.86 5.44 10.54
CA PHE A 226 -9.98 6.07 9.23
C PHE A 226 -10.13 7.60 9.26
N SER A 227 -9.95 8.27 10.41
CA SER A 227 -10.10 9.73 10.52
C SER A 227 -9.32 10.51 9.46
N ASN A 228 -8.03 10.22 9.29
CA ASN A 228 -7.19 10.89 8.28
C ASN A 228 -7.58 10.52 6.84
N HIS A 229 -8.08 9.31 6.61
CA HIS A 229 -8.58 8.90 5.31
C HIS A 229 -9.87 9.65 4.95
N ILE A 230 -10.79 9.80 5.91
CA ILE A 230 -12.01 10.59 5.76
C ILE A 230 -11.68 12.04 5.37
N ILE A 231 -10.72 12.66 6.05
CA ILE A 231 -10.27 14.03 5.75
C ILE A 231 -9.73 14.12 4.31
N ARG A 232 -8.86 13.21 3.90
CA ARG A 232 -8.31 13.21 2.54
C ARG A 232 -9.38 12.98 1.46
N HIS A 233 -10.35 12.13 1.74
CA HIS A 233 -11.48 11.93 0.84
C HIS A 233 -12.40 13.15 0.78
N ARG A 234 -12.50 13.95 1.85
CA ARG A 234 -13.23 15.21 1.82
C ARG A 234 -12.59 16.20 0.84
N PHE A 235 -11.26 16.31 0.81
CA PHE A 235 -10.59 17.14 -0.21
C PHE A 235 -10.88 16.65 -1.64
N LYS A 236 -10.88 15.33 -1.88
CA LYS A 236 -11.27 14.76 -3.18
C LYS A 236 -12.70 15.14 -3.57
N SER A 237 -13.64 15.06 -2.61
CA SER A 237 -15.04 15.43 -2.84
C SER A 237 -15.19 16.91 -3.22
N ILE A 238 -14.55 17.81 -2.46
CA ILE A 238 -14.56 19.24 -2.75
C ILE A 238 -13.94 19.54 -4.13
N TYR A 239 -12.86 18.81 -4.49
CA TYR A 239 -12.27 18.94 -5.82
C TYR A 239 -13.27 18.54 -6.92
N LEU A 240 -14.04 17.48 -6.72
CA LEU A 240 -15.07 17.10 -7.71
C LEU A 240 -16.16 18.17 -7.85
N ASP A 241 -16.56 18.82 -6.75
CA ASP A 241 -17.49 19.95 -6.78
C ASP A 241 -16.93 21.13 -7.59
N SER A 242 -15.59 21.24 -7.73
CA SER A 242 -14.95 22.30 -8.53
C SER A 242 -15.16 22.17 -10.04
N LEU A 243 -15.58 21.01 -10.51
CA LEU A 243 -15.93 20.81 -11.92
C LEU A 243 -17.18 21.63 -12.30
N ASP A 244 -18.05 21.91 -11.32
CA ASP A 244 -19.25 22.73 -11.50
C ASP A 244 -19.00 24.20 -11.10
N ASP A 245 -18.36 24.44 -9.92
CA ASP A 245 -18.06 25.77 -9.40
C ASP A 245 -16.69 25.81 -8.69
N ALA A 246 -15.67 26.16 -9.45
CA ALA A 246 -14.29 26.21 -8.97
C ALA A 246 -14.06 27.25 -7.87
N THR A 247 -14.79 28.38 -7.89
CA THR A 247 -14.64 29.47 -6.87
C THR A 247 -15.24 29.01 -5.55
N LYS A 248 -16.39 28.39 -5.57
CA LYS A 248 -17.03 27.82 -4.39
C LYS A 248 -16.17 26.71 -3.80
N ALA A 249 -15.68 25.79 -4.61
CA ALA A 249 -14.82 24.70 -4.18
C ALA A 249 -13.50 25.20 -3.56
N TYR A 250 -12.89 26.24 -4.14
CA TYR A 250 -11.70 26.88 -3.57
C TYR A 250 -11.98 27.40 -2.15
N ASN A 251 -13.07 28.13 -1.95
CA ASN A 251 -13.43 28.68 -0.65
C ASN A 251 -13.73 27.57 0.36
N GLN A 252 -14.46 26.53 -0.05
CA GLN A 252 -14.73 25.36 0.78
C GLN A 252 -13.45 24.61 1.18
N MET A 253 -12.52 24.44 0.24
CA MET A 253 -11.23 23.78 0.49
C MET A 253 -10.43 24.52 1.56
N LYS A 254 -10.33 25.83 1.44
CA LYS A 254 -9.62 26.67 2.43
C LYS A 254 -10.29 26.69 3.79
N SER A 255 -11.62 26.87 3.84
CA SER A 255 -12.39 26.83 5.09
C SER A 255 -12.19 25.50 5.81
N TYR A 256 -12.41 24.39 5.10
CA TYR A 256 -12.28 23.06 5.68
C TYR A 256 -10.85 22.80 6.22
N TYR A 257 -9.81 23.17 5.46
CA TYR A 257 -8.43 22.99 5.93
C TYR A 257 -8.12 23.85 7.16
N SER A 258 -8.61 25.11 7.23
CA SER A 258 -8.40 25.98 8.39
C SER A 258 -9.11 25.48 9.66
N GLU A 259 -10.25 24.80 9.51
CA GLU A 259 -11.02 24.23 10.62
C GLU A 259 -10.35 23.00 11.24
N LEU A 260 -9.55 22.25 10.45
CA LEU A 260 -8.89 21.03 10.94
C LEU A 260 -7.86 21.31 12.02
N ASN A 261 -7.24 22.49 12.03
CA ASN A 261 -6.21 22.91 13.00
C ASN A 261 -5.15 21.81 13.27
N MET A 262 -4.75 21.09 12.21
CA MET A 262 -3.87 19.93 12.26
C MET A 262 -2.52 20.22 11.62
N ASN A 263 -1.47 19.62 12.20
CA ASN A 263 -0.10 19.70 11.69
C ASN A 263 0.35 18.30 11.20
N ASP A 264 -0.36 17.77 10.20
CA ASP A 264 -0.08 16.48 9.56
C ASP A 264 0.35 16.69 8.12
N ASP A 265 1.60 16.33 7.79
CA ASP A 265 2.21 16.53 6.47
C ASP A 265 1.45 15.85 5.34
N LYS A 266 0.85 14.68 5.58
CA LYS A 266 0.08 13.96 4.56
C LYS A 266 -1.28 14.59 4.29
N ILE A 267 -1.89 15.16 5.32
CA ILE A 267 -3.13 15.93 5.19
C ILE A 267 -2.84 17.22 4.43
N LYS A 268 -1.76 17.92 4.82
CA LYS A 268 -1.31 19.12 4.13
C LYS A 268 -0.99 18.84 2.67
N GLU A 269 -0.23 17.78 2.36
CA GLU A 269 0.07 17.37 0.98
C GLU A 269 -1.20 17.11 0.17
N SER A 270 -2.20 16.46 0.78
CA SER A 270 -3.48 16.21 0.11
C SER A 270 -4.25 17.50 -0.16
N TYR A 271 -4.29 18.42 0.80
CA TYR A 271 -4.87 19.75 0.62
C TYR A 271 -4.18 20.49 -0.52
N ASP A 272 -2.85 20.62 -0.48
CA ASP A 272 -2.05 21.31 -1.48
C ASP A 272 -2.26 20.73 -2.88
N TYR A 273 -2.29 19.41 -2.99
CA TYR A 273 -2.51 18.70 -4.25
C TYR A 273 -3.88 19.01 -4.86
N TYR A 274 -4.97 18.87 -4.10
CA TYR A 274 -6.31 19.13 -4.63
C TYR A 274 -6.58 20.60 -4.89
N LEU A 275 -6.00 21.49 -4.10
CA LEU A 275 -6.02 22.93 -4.38
C LEU A 275 -5.28 23.25 -5.70
N GLY A 276 -4.12 22.61 -5.90
CA GLY A 276 -3.37 22.72 -7.16
C GLY A 276 -4.16 22.23 -8.37
N LEU A 277 -4.96 21.16 -8.24
CA LEU A 277 -5.84 20.68 -9.30
C LEU A 277 -6.98 21.66 -9.61
N ILE A 278 -7.55 22.33 -8.60
CA ILE A 278 -8.56 23.37 -8.81
C ILE A 278 -7.96 24.55 -9.62
N TYR A 279 -6.76 24.97 -9.27
CA TYR A 279 -6.06 26.03 -10.02
C TYR A 279 -5.67 25.57 -11.43
N LEU A 280 -5.29 24.32 -11.60
CA LEU A 280 -4.99 23.74 -12.93
C LEU A 280 -6.22 23.84 -13.84
N GLY A 281 -7.40 23.45 -13.33
CA GLY A 281 -8.66 23.59 -14.07
C GLY A 281 -9.03 25.03 -14.45
N GLN A 282 -8.52 26.03 -13.70
CA GLN A 282 -8.69 27.44 -13.98
C GLN A 282 -7.56 28.06 -14.82
N ASN A 283 -6.56 27.27 -15.26
CA ASN A 283 -5.34 27.73 -15.94
C ASN A 283 -4.51 28.74 -15.11
N LYS A 284 -4.61 28.71 -13.77
CA LYS A 284 -3.88 29.57 -12.84
C LYS A 284 -2.53 28.96 -12.48
N TYR A 285 -1.65 28.83 -13.45
CA TYR A 285 -0.37 28.14 -13.30
C TYR A 285 0.59 28.80 -12.30
N GLU A 286 0.62 30.14 -12.25
CA GLU A 286 1.44 30.87 -11.30
C GLU A 286 1.03 30.59 -9.84
N GLU A 287 -0.28 30.48 -9.56
CA GLU A 287 -0.78 30.17 -8.23
C GLU A 287 -0.36 28.77 -7.79
N ILE A 288 -0.33 27.79 -8.72
CA ILE A 288 0.21 26.45 -8.46
C ILE A 288 1.68 26.56 -8.02
N LEU A 289 2.49 27.32 -8.76
CA LEU A 289 3.93 27.46 -8.47
C LEU A 289 4.18 28.17 -7.14
N LYS A 290 3.37 29.19 -6.78
CA LYS A 290 3.46 29.87 -5.48
C LYS A 290 3.11 28.97 -4.30
N ILE A 291 2.06 28.15 -4.42
CA ILE A 291 1.57 27.31 -3.33
C ILE A 291 2.42 26.06 -3.16
N LEU A 292 2.76 25.38 -4.26
CA LEU A 292 3.43 24.08 -4.23
C LEU A 292 4.96 24.17 -4.34
N GLY A 293 5.48 25.31 -4.84
CA GLY A 293 6.89 25.43 -5.19
C GLY A 293 7.87 25.27 -4.03
N GLU A 294 7.47 25.62 -2.81
CA GLU A 294 8.30 25.53 -1.59
C GLU A 294 7.97 24.30 -0.72
N GLY A 295 6.83 23.63 -0.99
CA GLY A 295 6.34 22.50 -0.20
C GLY A 295 7.13 21.20 -0.39
N ASN A 296 6.69 20.14 0.30
CA ASN A 296 7.24 18.79 0.14
C ASN A 296 6.92 18.26 -1.26
N LEU A 297 7.90 17.61 -1.89
CA LEU A 297 7.74 17.03 -3.21
C LEU A 297 7.30 15.56 -3.09
N SER A 298 6.19 15.24 -3.74
CA SER A 298 5.79 13.85 -4.05
C SER A 298 5.58 13.74 -5.56
N PRO A 299 5.54 12.53 -6.15
CA PRO A 299 5.38 12.38 -7.59
C PRO A 299 4.20 13.17 -8.17
N ARG A 300 3.06 13.19 -7.46
CA ARG A 300 1.87 13.93 -7.89
C ARG A 300 2.04 15.45 -7.84
N ILE A 301 2.74 15.98 -6.82
CA ILE A 301 3.08 17.41 -6.70
C ILE A 301 4.09 17.79 -7.79
N VAL A 302 5.13 16.98 -7.99
CA VAL A 302 6.12 17.18 -9.06
C VAL A 302 5.45 17.26 -10.42
N LYS A 303 4.48 16.39 -10.71
CA LYS A 303 3.69 16.43 -11.95
C LYS A 303 2.95 17.75 -12.13
N LEU A 304 2.26 18.25 -11.09
CA LEU A 304 1.55 19.53 -11.15
C LEU A 304 2.49 20.71 -11.37
N LEU A 305 3.62 20.74 -10.66
CA LEU A 305 4.63 21.80 -10.82
C LEU A 305 5.24 21.79 -12.22
N ALA A 306 5.55 20.62 -12.78
CA ALA A 306 6.08 20.51 -14.14
C ALA A 306 5.06 21.01 -15.17
N ILE A 307 3.78 20.63 -15.05
CA ILE A 307 2.70 21.14 -15.92
C ILE A 307 2.58 22.67 -15.79
N ALA A 308 2.63 23.21 -14.57
CA ALA A 308 2.53 24.66 -14.36
C ALA A 308 3.71 25.41 -14.99
N ILE A 309 4.95 24.92 -14.81
CA ILE A 309 6.15 25.52 -15.44
C ILE A 309 6.03 25.51 -16.97
N ILE A 310 5.53 24.43 -17.55
CA ILE A 310 5.36 24.32 -19.00
C ILE A 310 4.38 25.38 -19.53
N ASN A 311 3.36 25.73 -18.77
CA ASN A 311 2.26 26.58 -19.24
C ASN A 311 2.35 28.06 -18.78
N VAL A 312 3.24 28.39 -17.86
CA VAL A 312 3.46 29.78 -17.45
C VAL A 312 4.27 30.55 -18.51
N GLU A 313 3.93 31.82 -18.74
CA GLU A 313 4.59 32.63 -19.78
C GLU A 313 6.02 33.01 -19.39
N ASN A 314 6.25 33.42 -18.13
CA ASN A 314 7.56 33.84 -17.65
C ASN A 314 8.24 32.74 -16.81
N ASN A 315 8.75 31.72 -17.46
CA ASN A 315 9.32 30.53 -16.84
C ASN A 315 10.60 30.81 -16.03
N ASN A 316 11.29 31.91 -16.29
CA ASN A 316 12.57 32.23 -15.66
C ASN A 316 12.45 32.51 -14.14
N LEU A 317 11.29 33.01 -13.68
CA LEU A 317 11.03 33.26 -12.28
C LEU A 317 10.99 31.98 -11.44
N TYR A 318 10.80 30.83 -12.09
CA TYR A 318 10.61 29.55 -11.40
C TYR A 318 11.77 28.57 -11.59
N TYR A 319 12.94 29.08 -12.01
CA TYR A 319 14.14 28.27 -12.22
C TYR A 319 14.56 27.49 -10.96
N TYR A 320 14.35 28.04 -9.78
CA TYR A 320 14.65 27.34 -8.53
C TYR A 320 13.74 26.12 -8.33
N ILE A 321 12.44 26.21 -8.70
CA ILE A 321 11.51 25.07 -8.64
C ILE A 321 11.97 24.01 -9.61
N LEU A 322 12.34 24.39 -10.84
CA LEU A 322 12.83 23.46 -11.83
C LEU A 322 14.08 22.71 -11.36
N ARG A 323 15.00 23.39 -10.66
CA ARG A 323 16.16 22.74 -10.05
C ARG A 323 15.76 21.69 -9.00
N ARG A 324 14.73 21.98 -8.19
CA ARG A 324 14.19 21.02 -7.23
C ARG A 324 13.58 19.79 -7.93
N LEU A 325 12.82 20.00 -9.02
CA LEU A 325 12.23 18.90 -9.80
C LEU A 325 13.30 18.00 -10.41
N ASN A 326 14.37 18.57 -10.94
CA ASN A 326 15.48 17.81 -11.53
C ASN A 326 16.28 17.01 -10.48
N ASN A 327 16.25 17.42 -9.23
CA ASN A 327 16.88 16.69 -8.12
C ASN A 327 15.92 15.71 -7.42
N PHE A 328 14.68 15.57 -7.90
CA PHE A 328 13.74 14.62 -7.34
C PHE A 328 14.16 13.18 -7.67
N ASN A 329 14.09 12.30 -6.69
CA ASN A 329 14.46 10.89 -6.85
C ASN A 329 13.28 10.11 -7.46
N PHE A 330 13.31 9.94 -8.79
CA PHE A 330 12.27 9.21 -9.53
C PHE A 330 12.49 7.71 -9.41
N THR A 331 11.40 6.98 -9.16
CA THR A 331 11.37 5.52 -9.29
C THR A 331 11.20 5.11 -10.76
N LYS A 332 11.42 3.83 -11.09
CA LYS A 332 11.15 3.30 -12.45
C LYS A 332 9.68 3.44 -12.89
N PHE A 333 8.76 3.65 -11.94
CA PHE A 333 7.34 3.85 -12.23
C PHE A 333 6.96 5.31 -12.49
N ASP A 334 7.90 6.24 -12.30
CA ASP A 334 7.70 7.68 -12.49
C ASP A 334 8.19 8.19 -13.86
N GLU A 335 8.46 7.31 -14.82
CA GLU A 335 9.06 7.66 -16.14
C GLU A 335 8.29 8.78 -16.85
N ILE A 336 6.95 8.74 -16.83
CA ILE A 336 6.11 9.79 -17.45
C ILE A 336 6.33 11.13 -16.76
N ILE A 337 6.45 11.14 -15.42
CA ILE A 337 6.66 12.37 -14.64
C ILE A 337 8.08 12.90 -14.91
N LYS A 338 9.07 12.02 -14.96
CA LYS A 338 10.45 12.35 -15.30
C LYS A 338 10.54 13.00 -16.67
N ASN A 339 9.95 12.40 -17.70
CA ASN A 339 9.90 12.95 -19.06
C ASN A 339 9.22 14.31 -19.10
N LEU A 340 8.18 14.52 -18.31
CA LEU A 340 7.51 15.83 -18.17
C LEU A 340 8.43 16.89 -17.56
N CYS A 341 9.22 16.55 -16.55
CA CYS A 341 10.21 17.44 -15.95
C CYS A 341 11.35 17.78 -16.92
N GLU A 342 11.82 16.78 -17.70
CA GLU A 342 12.81 17.00 -18.76
C GLU A 342 12.27 17.97 -19.84
N TYR A 343 11.02 17.78 -20.26
CA TYR A 343 10.37 18.70 -21.21
C TYR A 343 10.23 20.12 -20.64
N ALA A 344 9.85 20.28 -19.37
CA ALA A 344 9.81 21.57 -18.69
C ALA A 344 11.19 22.24 -18.68
N THR A 345 12.24 21.47 -18.44
CA THR A 345 13.64 21.94 -18.47
C THR A 345 14.04 22.45 -19.85
N LEU A 346 13.75 21.68 -20.91
CA LEU A 346 14.05 22.07 -22.30
C LEU A 346 13.29 23.35 -22.68
N LYS A 347 12.02 23.49 -22.30
CA LYS A 347 11.22 24.67 -22.58
C LYS A 347 11.81 25.92 -21.91
N VAL A 348 12.15 25.86 -20.63
CA VAL A 348 12.78 26.98 -19.90
C VAL A 348 14.12 27.37 -20.52
N ASN A 349 14.96 26.38 -20.86
CA ASN A 349 16.26 26.63 -21.48
C ASN A 349 16.13 27.26 -22.88
N SER A 350 15.15 26.84 -23.70
CA SER A 350 14.90 27.44 -25.02
C SER A 350 14.43 28.89 -24.92
N CYS A 351 13.54 29.20 -23.95
CA CYS A 351 13.11 30.57 -23.68
C CYS A 351 14.30 31.47 -23.26
N ASN A 352 15.19 30.95 -22.39
CA ASN A 352 16.39 31.68 -21.97
C ASN A 352 17.33 31.98 -23.15
N ASN A 353 17.50 31.06 -24.08
CA ASN A 353 18.34 31.26 -25.27
C ASN A 353 17.72 32.32 -26.18
N VAL A 354 16.41 32.33 -26.36
CA VAL A 354 15.70 33.36 -27.15
C VAL A 354 15.86 34.75 -26.50
N ILE A 355 15.70 34.86 -25.18
CA ILE A 355 15.87 36.12 -24.46
C ILE A 355 17.32 36.63 -24.57
N LYS A 356 18.31 35.74 -24.43
CA LYS A 356 19.73 36.12 -24.64
C LYS A 356 19.96 36.61 -26.04
N LEU A 357 19.41 35.95 -27.06
CA LEU A 357 19.51 36.39 -28.45
C LEU A 357 18.82 37.74 -28.67
N GLN A 358 17.64 37.95 -28.16
CA GLN A 358 16.92 39.24 -28.23
C GLN A 358 17.70 40.36 -27.57
N ASN A 359 18.25 40.12 -26.36
CA ASN A 359 19.08 41.14 -25.67
C ASN A 359 20.39 41.41 -26.44
N TYR A 360 21.01 40.41 -27.03
CA TYR A 360 22.18 40.58 -27.89
C TYR A 360 21.84 41.43 -29.12
N LEU A 361 20.69 41.20 -29.76
CA LEU A 361 20.25 41.95 -30.94
C LEU A 361 19.84 43.40 -30.62
N LYS A 362 19.34 43.64 -29.39
CA LYS A 362 19.00 45.03 -28.93
C LYS A 362 20.21 45.87 -28.56
N ASN A 363 21.35 45.22 -28.26
CA ASN A 363 22.60 45.91 -27.87
C ASN A 363 23.59 46.03 -29.04
N LYS A 364 23.18 45.64 -30.23
CA LYS A 364 23.83 45.94 -31.51
C LYS A 364 23.08 47.06 -32.24
#